data_581e3050afc5cd0823420157f8f6a386
#
_entry.id   581e3050afc5cd0823420157f8f6a386
#
_cell.length_a   1.000
_cell.length_b   1.000
_cell.length_c   1.000
_cell.angle_alpha   90.00
_cell.angle_beta   90.00
_cell.angle_gamma   90.00
#
_symmetry.space_group_name_H-M   'P 1'
#
loop_
_entity.id
_entity.type
_entity.pdbx_description
1 polymer ?
#
loop_
_entity_poly.entity_id
_entity_poly.type
_entity_poly.pdbx_seq_one_letter_code
_entity_poly.pdbx_strand_id
1 'polypeptide(L)'
;MISATLMGGLGNQLFQIFAVLGYAFRYNTGYTFPRGKQKGDPRIKMYWNNLLDKIAGSISPKPIRFPVYSEQEFKYNEIRQFNKPHKLFGYFQSYKYFQDQYEKIYILLDLDEKKRAIKDKYGPFENTISLHFRIGDYKCKHVKEYHPIMDTIYFERCLNKIVEKTKKNDWNVLWFCEKEDEKRIRLSRMSVLHKKFPKMKFKKVQDGSEDWEQMLMMSCCTHNIIANSSFSWWGAYFNSNKEKIVCRPEKWFGPAMVDNNIQDLCPEEWIVI
;
A
#
# COMPACT_ATOMS: atom_id res chain seq x y z
N MET A 1 17.86 -14.73 13.80
CA MET A 1 16.45 -14.30 14.04
C MET A 1 16.31 -12.80 13.77
N ILE A 2 15.24 -12.39 13.12
CA ILE A 2 14.98 -11.00 12.74
C ILE A 2 13.59 -10.55 13.22
N SER A 3 13.41 -9.25 13.48
CA SER A 3 12.16 -8.63 13.86
C SER A 3 12.09 -7.20 13.31
N ALA A 4 10.98 -6.51 13.50
CA ALA A 4 10.86 -5.08 13.24
C ALA A 4 10.11 -4.34 14.36
N THR A 5 10.33 -3.03 14.41
CA THR A 5 9.46 -2.10 15.10
C THR A 5 8.31 -1.76 14.17
N LEU A 6 7.06 -2.11 14.51
CA LEU A 6 5.90 -1.82 13.66
C LEU A 6 5.36 -0.41 13.94
N MET A 7 5.30 0.42 12.91
CA MET A 7 4.94 1.83 12.96
C MET A 7 3.97 2.19 11.84
N GLY A 8 3.17 3.22 12.06
CA GLY A 8 2.24 3.75 11.06
C GLY A 8 1.03 2.87 10.78
N GLY A 9 0.29 3.19 9.73
CA GLY A 9 -0.89 2.45 9.28
C GLY A 9 -0.53 1.15 8.56
N LEU A 10 -1.56 0.42 8.09
CA LEU A 10 -1.44 -0.89 7.44
C LEU A 10 -0.34 -0.95 6.36
N GLY A 11 -0.32 0.00 5.43
CA GLY A 11 0.65 -0.02 4.34
C GLY A 11 2.11 0.09 4.83
N ASN A 12 2.37 0.90 5.87
CA ASN A 12 3.69 1.02 6.46
C ASN A 12 4.08 -0.24 7.22
N GLN A 13 3.15 -0.83 7.98
CA GLN A 13 3.40 -2.10 8.68
C GLN A 13 3.71 -3.24 7.71
N LEU A 14 3.03 -3.29 6.56
CA LEU A 14 3.31 -4.30 5.54
C LEU A 14 4.74 -4.18 4.98
N PHE A 15 5.24 -2.97 4.71
CA PHE A 15 6.63 -2.79 4.28
C PHE A 15 7.62 -3.34 5.32
N GLN A 16 7.40 -3.05 6.60
CA GLN A 16 8.24 -3.53 7.69
C GLN A 16 8.17 -5.06 7.85
N ILE A 17 6.97 -5.63 7.76
CA ILE A 17 6.74 -7.08 7.84
C ILE A 17 7.37 -7.80 6.65
N PHE A 18 7.15 -7.29 5.43
CA PHE A 18 7.71 -7.89 4.23
C PHE A 18 9.25 -7.77 4.18
N ALA A 19 9.83 -6.69 4.68
CA ALA A 19 11.29 -6.57 4.82
C ALA A 19 11.84 -7.63 5.80
N VAL A 20 11.16 -7.88 6.93
CA VAL A 20 11.52 -8.95 7.88
C VAL A 20 11.40 -10.33 7.23
N LEU A 21 10.28 -10.62 6.56
CA LEU A 21 10.05 -11.92 5.92
C LEU A 21 11.00 -12.14 4.75
N GLY A 22 11.23 -11.12 3.91
CA GLY A 22 12.20 -11.16 2.82
C GLY A 22 13.61 -11.46 3.33
N TYR A 23 14.04 -10.76 4.39
CA TYR A 23 15.32 -11.07 5.05
C TYR A 23 15.36 -12.49 5.61
N ALA A 24 14.31 -12.89 6.35
CA ALA A 24 14.27 -14.20 6.99
C ALA A 24 14.38 -15.35 5.98
N PHE A 25 13.68 -15.26 4.87
CA PHE A 25 13.71 -16.27 3.81
C PHE A 25 15.02 -16.27 3.02
N ARG A 26 15.56 -15.08 2.70
CA ARG A 26 16.85 -14.95 1.99
C ARG A 26 18.00 -15.57 2.75
N TYR A 27 18.04 -15.39 4.07
CA TYR A 27 19.12 -15.88 4.92
C TYR A 27 18.77 -17.13 5.74
N ASN A 28 17.64 -17.77 5.45
CA ASN A 28 17.15 -18.96 6.15
C ASN A 28 17.23 -18.81 7.68
N THR A 29 16.68 -17.71 8.21
CA THR A 29 16.68 -17.43 9.65
C THR A 29 15.25 -17.26 10.19
N GLY A 30 15.07 -17.46 11.50
CA GLY A 30 13.79 -17.26 12.15
C GLY A 30 13.38 -15.78 12.19
N TYR A 31 12.08 -15.53 12.28
CA TYR A 31 11.51 -14.20 12.46
C TYR A 31 10.50 -14.17 13.60
N THR A 32 10.28 -12.99 14.14
CA THR A 32 9.26 -12.76 15.18
C THR A 32 8.77 -11.32 15.14
N PHE A 33 7.54 -11.07 15.59
CA PHE A 33 6.93 -9.75 15.59
C PHE A 33 6.49 -9.32 16.99
N PRO A 34 6.41 -8.01 17.30
CA PRO A 34 5.85 -7.54 18.52
C PRO A 34 4.32 -7.79 18.55
N ARG A 35 3.78 -8.18 19.71
CA ARG A 35 2.34 -8.45 19.89
C ARG A 35 1.47 -7.22 19.62
N GLY A 36 1.91 -6.08 20.04
CA GLY A 36 1.10 -4.86 20.06
C GLY A 36 1.86 -3.64 19.63
N LYS A 37 1.14 -2.53 19.69
CA LYS A 37 1.63 -1.20 19.38
C LYS A 37 2.82 -0.83 20.23
N GLN A 38 3.80 -0.13 19.66
CA GLN A 38 4.67 0.70 20.51
C GLN A 38 3.83 1.80 21.15
N LYS A 39 4.16 2.15 22.39
CA LYS A 39 3.51 3.26 23.12
C LYS A 39 3.53 4.52 22.26
N GLY A 40 2.37 5.11 22.00
CA GLY A 40 2.31 6.45 21.43
C GLY A 40 1.25 6.77 20.40
N ASP A 41 0.78 5.82 19.58
CA ASP A 41 -0.28 6.12 18.63
C ASP A 41 -1.48 5.16 18.75
N PRO A 42 -2.60 5.62 19.32
CA PRO A 42 -3.81 4.80 19.47
C PRO A 42 -4.44 4.41 18.12
N ARG A 43 -4.07 5.09 17.02
CA ARG A 43 -4.61 4.83 15.67
C ARG A 43 -3.98 3.61 15.01
N ILE A 44 -2.86 3.09 15.52
CA ILE A 44 -2.20 1.92 14.93
C ILE A 44 -3.04 0.69 15.23
N LYS A 45 -3.68 0.14 14.20
CA LYS A 45 -4.40 -1.13 14.24
C LYS A 45 -3.44 -2.27 13.90
N MET A 46 -3.62 -3.40 14.54
CA MET A 46 -2.86 -4.62 14.22
C MET A 46 -3.76 -5.60 13.46
N TYR A 47 -3.18 -6.34 12.53
CA TYR A 47 -3.92 -7.16 11.57
C TYR A 47 -3.68 -8.67 11.74
N TRP A 48 -3.28 -9.08 12.96
CA TRP A 48 -2.95 -10.47 13.29
C TRP A 48 -4.13 -11.44 13.26
N ASN A 49 -5.37 -10.94 13.33
CA ASN A 49 -6.58 -11.75 13.33
C ASN A 49 -7.28 -11.77 11.96
N ASN A 50 -6.68 -11.18 10.92
CA ASN A 50 -7.26 -11.09 9.59
C ASN A 50 -6.18 -11.19 8.50
N LEU A 51 -5.70 -10.08 7.93
CA LEU A 51 -4.75 -10.11 6.81
C LEU A 51 -3.45 -10.89 7.13
N LEU A 52 -2.99 -10.85 8.38
CA LEU A 52 -1.71 -11.43 8.83
C LEU A 52 -1.89 -12.67 9.74
N ASP A 53 -3.06 -13.30 9.73
CA ASP A 53 -3.40 -14.43 10.60
C ASP A 53 -2.44 -15.62 10.46
N LYS A 54 -1.96 -15.89 9.25
CA LYS A 54 -1.04 -16.99 8.96
C LYS A 54 0.34 -16.86 9.62
N ILE A 55 0.73 -15.64 9.98
CA ILE A 55 1.98 -15.38 10.70
C ILE A 55 1.78 -14.98 12.17
N ALA A 56 0.55 -15.02 12.66
CA ALA A 56 0.23 -14.68 14.06
C ALA A 56 0.96 -15.57 15.07
N GLY A 57 1.28 -16.82 14.72
CA GLY A 57 2.10 -17.72 15.53
C GLY A 57 3.54 -17.24 15.76
N SER A 58 4.01 -16.27 14.97
CA SER A 58 5.36 -15.68 15.13
C SER A 58 5.37 -14.45 16.05
N ILE A 59 4.26 -14.12 16.69
CA ILE A 59 4.17 -13.00 17.62
C ILE A 59 4.88 -13.38 18.92
N SER A 60 5.86 -12.56 19.33
CA SER A 60 6.55 -12.76 20.60
C SER A 60 5.62 -12.48 21.79
N PRO A 61 5.53 -13.41 22.76
CA PRO A 61 4.79 -13.17 23.99
C PRO A 61 5.51 -12.16 24.92
N LYS A 62 6.82 -11.92 24.69
CA LYS A 62 7.67 -11.03 25.49
C LYS A 62 8.17 -9.85 24.66
N PRO A 63 8.54 -8.72 25.28
CA PRO A 63 9.20 -7.62 24.59
C PRO A 63 10.47 -8.06 23.87
N ILE A 64 10.62 -7.67 22.60
CA ILE A 64 11.77 -8.01 21.76
C ILE A 64 12.92 -7.02 22.06
N ARG A 65 13.98 -7.52 22.66
CA ARG A 65 15.16 -6.74 23.08
C ARG A 65 16.38 -7.07 22.20
N PHE A 66 16.21 -7.06 20.89
CA PHE A 66 17.31 -7.24 19.95
C PHE A 66 18.05 -5.91 19.70
N PRO A 67 19.35 -5.96 19.36
CA PRO A 67 20.06 -4.82 18.79
C PRO A 67 19.29 -4.25 17.61
N VAL A 68 19.32 -2.93 17.47
CA VAL A 68 18.56 -2.21 16.44
C VAL A 68 19.43 -1.97 15.22
N TYR A 69 18.90 -2.30 14.05
CA TYR A 69 19.39 -1.83 12.76
C TYR A 69 18.42 -0.76 12.27
N SER A 70 18.87 0.49 12.22
CA SER A 70 18.08 1.61 11.74
C SER A 70 18.22 1.79 10.23
N GLU A 71 17.12 2.06 9.54
CA GLU A 71 17.12 2.51 8.16
C GLU A 71 17.90 3.82 8.05
N GLN A 72 18.88 3.87 7.15
CA GLN A 72 19.81 4.99 7.05
C GLN A 72 19.23 6.13 6.21
N GLU A 73 18.58 5.79 5.09
CA GLU A 73 18.05 6.70 4.11
C GLU A 73 16.76 6.15 3.52
N PHE A 74 15.94 7.03 2.95
CA PHE A 74 14.71 6.60 2.25
C PHE A 74 15.04 6.08 0.84
N LYS A 75 15.77 4.96 0.78
CA LYS A 75 16.07 4.18 -0.42
C LYS A 75 16.39 2.75 -0.02
N TYR A 76 16.47 1.86 -1.01
CA TYR A 76 16.93 0.50 -0.75
C TYR A 76 18.42 0.50 -0.35
N ASN A 77 18.70 -0.10 0.79
CA ASN A 77 20.05 -0.45 1.21
C ASN A 77 20.06 -1.95 1.57
N GLU A 78 20.94 -2.69 0.93
CA GLU A 78 21.03 -4.14 1.19
C GLU A 78 21.33 -4.40 2.67
N ILE A 79 20.47 -5.21 3.30
CA ILE A 79 20.67 -5.64 4.68
C ILE A 79 21.45 -6.96 4.63
N ARG A 80 22.74 -6.91 4.96
CA ARG A 80 23.61 -8.08 5.03
C ARG A 80 23.18 -9.01 6.17
N GLN A 81 23.57 -10.29 6.07
CA GLN A 81 23.26 -11.28 7.10
C GLN A 81 23.87 -10.91 8.45
N PHE A 82 23.04 -10.87 9.48
CA PHE A 82 23.48 -10.64 10.85
C PHE A 82 23.90 -11.94 11.54
N ASN A 83 24.98 -11.90 12.29
CA ASN A 83 25.45 -13.03 13.11
C ASN A 83 24.66 -13.22 14.41
N LYS A 84 23.84 -12.25 14.79
CA LYS A 84 23.01 -12.22 16.00
C LYS A 84 21.60 -11.77 15.67
N PRO A 85 20.60 -12.02 16.53
CA PRO A 85 19.26 -11.46 16.34
C PRO A 85 19.30 -9.93 16.26
N HIS A 86 18.54 -9.34 15.31
CA HIS A 86 18.41 -7.89 15.13
C HIS A 86 16.95 -7.48 14.97
N LYS A 87 16.68 -6.22 15.27
CA LYS A 87 15.38 -5.59 15.07
C LYS A 87 15.51 -4.41 14.11
N LEU A 88 14.79 -4.46 13.02
CA LEU A 88 14.71 -3.38 12.03
C LEU A 88 13.92 -2.20 12.61
N PHE A 89 14.43 -0.99 12.44
CA PHE A 89 13.79 0.26 12.80
C PHE A 89 13.82 1.22 11.62
N GLY A 90 12.65 1.50 11.04
CA GLY A 90 12.46 2.29 9.83
C GLY A 90 11.20 1.83 9.12
N TYR A 91 10.89 2.43 7.98
CA TYR A 91 9.73 2.06 7.16
C TYR A 91 10.04 1.03 6.09
N PHE A 92 11.28 0.97 5.61
CA PHE A 92 11.76 0.03 4.57
C PHE A 92 10.87 0.05 3.32
N GLN A 93 10.47 1.25 2.90
CA GLN A 93 9.53 1.45 1.80
C GLN A 93 10.23 1.28 0.44
N SER A 94 10.62 0.05 0.14
CA SER A 94 11.11 -0.37 -1.17
C SER A 94 10.73 -1.83 -1.42
N TYR A 95 10.21 -2.13 -2.61
CA TYR A 95 9.90 -3.51 -3.01
C TYR A 95 11.17 -4.38 -3.07
N LYS A 96 12.35 -3.81 -3.23
CA LYS A 96 13.64 -4.51 -3.33
C LYS A 96 14.02 -5.26 -2.05
N TYR A 97 13.45 -4.90 -0.88
CA TYR A 97 13.70 -5.63 0.36
C TYR A 97 13.13 -7.06 0.35
N PHE A 98 12.14 -7.34 -0.48
CA PHE A 98 11.40 -8.60 -0.46
C PHE A 98 11.03 -9.18 -1.84
N GLN A 99 11.34 -8.49 -2.95
CA GLN A 99 10.91 -8.92 -4.29
C GLN A 99 11.40 -10.34 -4.67
N ASP A 100 12.60 -10.72 -4.28
CA ASP A 100 13.20 -12.04 -4.51
C ASP A 100 12.54 -13.16 -3.70
N GLN A 101 11.82 -12.82 -2.64
CA GLN A 101 11.09 -13.75 -1.78
C GLN A 101 9.57 -13.51 -1.81
N TYR A 102 9.11 -12.62 -2.68
CA TYR A 102 7.71 -12.18 -2.70
C TYR A 102 6.73 -13.34 -2.86
N GLU A 103 6.99 -14.26 -3.77
CA GLU A 103 6.14 -15.42 -4.02
C GLU A 103 5.96 -16.28 -2.76
N LYS A 104 7.05 -16.54 -2.03
CA LYS A 104 7.00 -17.31 -0.78
C LYS A 104 6.20 -16.58 0.29
N ILE A 105 6.34 -15.25 0.39
CA ILE A 105 5.58 -14.43 1.34
C ILE A 105 4.10 -14.41 0.95
N TYR A 106 3.80 -14.28 -0.32
CA TYR A 106 2.46 -14.28 -0.88
C TYR A 106 1.72 -15.58 -0.53
N ILE A 107 2.36 -16.73 -0.74
CA ILE A 107 1.84 -18.06 -0.38
C ILE A 107 1.70 -18.19 1.14
N LEU A 108 2.71 -17.79 1.91
CA LEU A 108 2.66 -17.86 3.39
C LEU A 108 1.47 -17.10 3.96
N LEU A 109 1.14 -15.94 3.41
CA LEU A 109 0.01 -15.11 3.86
C LEU A 109 -1.34 -15.56 3.29
N ASP A 110 -1.35 -16.59 2.42
CA ASP A 110 -2.55 -17.14 1.79
C ASP A 110 -3.38 -16.05 1.06
N LEU A 111 -2.66 -15.19 0.31
CA LEU A 111 -3.27 -14.01 -0.29
C LEU A 111 -4.25 -14.38 -1.42
N ASP A 112 -4.08 -15.49 -2.12
CA ASP A 112 -5.03 -15.92 -3.15
C ASP A 112 -6.39 -16.27 -2.55
N GLU A 113 -6.41 -17.01 -1.44
CA GLU A 113 -7.66 -17.35 -0.75
C GLU A 113 -8.35 -16.10 -0.20
N LYS A 114 -7.58 -15.20 0.43
CA LYS A 114 -8.11 -13.94 0.91
C LYS A 114 -8.70 -13.08 -0.22
N LYS A 115 -8.01 -13.01 -1.38
CA LYS A 115 -8.52 -12.30 -2.57
C LYS A 115 -9.75 -12.98 -3.15
N ARG A 116 -9.84 -14.31 -3.10
CA ARG A 116 -11.04 -15.04 -3.53
C ARG A 116 -12.23 -14.67 -2.65
N ALA A 117 -12.07 -14.72 -1.32
CA ALA A 117 -13.11 -14.31 -0.38
C ALA A 117 -13.57 -12.84 -0.59
N ILE A 118 -12.63 -11.95 -0.93
CA ILE A 118 -12.96 -10.55 -1.29
C ILE A 118 -13.76 -10.47 -2.59
N LYS A 119 -13.40 -11.23 -3.60
CA LYS A 119 -14.17 -11.28 -4.87
C LYS A 119 -15.58 -11.81 -4.66
N ASP A 120 -15.73 -12.85 -3.87
CA ASP A 120 -17.03 -13.46 -3.57
C ASP A 120 -17.93 -12.49 -2.78
N LYS A 121 -17.34 -11.73 -1.85
CA LYS A 121 -18.08 -10.79 -0.99
C LYS A 121 -18.44 -9.46 -1.66
N TYR A 122 -17.54 -8.92 -2.49
CA TYR A 122 -17.61 -7.54 -2.97
C TYR A 122 -17.56 -7.39 -4.50
N GLY A 123 -17.23 -8.46 -5.23
CA GLY A 123 -17.09 -8.45 -6.69
C GLY A 123 -18.38 -8.12 -7.45
N PRO A 124 -18.32 -8.12 -8.76
CA PRO A 124 -17.16 -8.38 -9.62
C PRO A 124 -16.18 -7.20 -9.71
N PHE A 125 -14.91 -7.49 -10.04
CA PHE A 125 -13.82 -6.48 -10.20
C PHE A 125 -13.25 -6.47 -11.62
N GLU A 126 -13.76 -7.29 -12.51
CA GLU A 126 -13.37 -7.31 -13.91
C GLU A 126 -13.72 -5.96 -14.57
N ASN A 127 -12.89 -5.53 -15.51
CA ASN A 127 -13.05 -4.23 -16.16
C ASN A 127 -13.14 -3.06 -15.18
N THR A 128 -12.45 -3.16 -14.05
CA THR A 128 -12.51 -2.16 -12.99
C THR A 128 -11.13 -1.54 -12.76
N ILE A 129 -11.08 -0.22 -12.67
CA ILE A 129 -9.92 0.55 -12.23
C ILE A 129 -10.12 0.90 -10.76
N SER A 130 -9.17 0.57 -9.89
CA SER A 130 -9.15 1.12 -8.54
C SER A 130 -8.56 2.54 -8.56
N LEU A 131 -9.18 3.47 -7.85
CA LEU A 131 -8.75 4.86 -7.76
C LEU A 131 -8.75 5.30 -6.30
N HIS A 132 -7.59 5.63 -5.74
CA HIS A 132 -7.46 6.01 -4.33
C HIS A 132 -7.22 7.50 -4.14
N PHE A 133 -8.12 8.14 -3.38
CA PHE A 133 -7.96 9.51 -2.92
C PHE A 133 -7.40 9.50 -1.48
N ARG A 134 -6.14 9.91 -1.31
CA ARG A 134 -5.55 10.12 0.02
C ARG A 134 -5.65 11.59 0.39
N ILE A 135 -6.52 11.92 1.33
CA ILE A 135 -6.70 13.25 1.90
C ILE A 135 -6.42 13.18 3.41
N GLY A 136 -7.37 12.65 4.19
CA GLY A 136 -7.21 12.39 5.62
C GLY A 136 -6.46 13.48 6.37
N ASP A 137 -5.41 13.08 7.08
CA ASP A 137 -4.49 13.95 7.81
C ASP A 137 -3.61 14.83 6.91
N TYR A 138 -3.48 14.53 5.59
CA TYR A 138 -2.71 15.38 4.64
C TYR A 138 -3.30 16.79 4.49
N LYS A 139 -4.57 17.01 4.87
CA LYS A 139 -5.20 18.35 4.91
C LYS A 139 -4.70 19.22 6.05
N CYS A 140 -4.07 18.64 7.09
CA CYS A 140 -3.51 19.39 8.20
C CYS A 140 -2.31 20.21 7.75
N LYS A 141 -2.24 21.48 8.17
CA LYS A 141 -1.23 22.45 7.71
C LYS A 141 0.21 21.93 7.86
N HIS A 142 0.51 21.32 8.99
CA HIS A 142 1.86 20.77 9.28
C HIS A 142 2.17 19.48 8.52
N VAL A 143 1.18 18.71 8.07
CA VAL A 143 1.37 17.46 7.30
C VAL A 143 1.52 17.76 5.80
N LYS A 144 0.90 18.82 5.32
CA LYS A 144 0.86 19.21 3.90
C LYS A 144 2.24 19.49 3.31
N GLU A 145 3.18 19.98 4.15
CA GLU A 145 4.58 20.19 3.78
C GLU A 145 5.33 18.89 3.51
N TYR A 146 4.89 17.77 4.12
CA TYR A 146 5.48 16.45 3.98
C TYR A 146 4.78 15.59 2.92
N HIS A 147 3.45 15.71 2.80
CA HIS A 147 2.62 14.85 1.94
C HIS A 147 1.62 15.70 1.14
N PRO A 148 1.90 15.95 -0.15
CA PRO A 148 0.99 16.70 -1.00
C PRO A 148 -0.29 15.90 -1.26
N ILE A 149 -1.41 16.61 -1.34
CA ILE A 149 -2.68 16.00 -1.78
C ILE A 149 -2.71 16.04 -3.31
N MET A 150 -2.87 14.88 -3.94
CA MET A 150 -3.02 14.80 -5.40
C MET A 150 -4.26 15.58 -5.85
N ASP A 151 -4.10 16.39 -6.88
CA ASP A 151 -5.18 17.20 -7.47
C ASP A 151 -6.05 16.38 -8.44
N THR A 152 -7.10 16.99 -8.97
CA THR A 152 -8.00 16.33 -9.93
C THR A 152 -7.32 16.06 -11.27
N ILE A 153 -6.34 16.90 -11.65
CA ILE A 153 -5.62 16.80 -12.93
C ILE A 153 -4.76 15.51 -12.94
N TYR A 154 -4.15 15.17 -11.82
CA TYR A 154 -3.42 13.91 -11.67
C TYR A 154 -4.32 12.71 -12.02
N PHE A 155 -5.49 12.61 -11.40
CA PHE A 155 -6.42 11.48 -11.63
C PHE A 155 -6.96 11.45 -13.06
N GLU A 156 -7.22 12.62 -13.65
CA GLU A 156 -7.62 12.75 -15.04
C GLU A 156 -6.53 12.23 -15.99
N ARG A 157 -5.27 12.63 -15.78
CA ARG A 157 -4.12 12.15 -16.58
C ARG A 157 -3.95 10.64 -16.45
N CYS A 158 -4.12 10.08 -15.24
CA CYS A 158 -4.07 8.63 -15.02
C CYS A 158 -5.14 7.89 -15.82
N LEU A 159 -6.41 8.35 -15.76
CA LEU A 159 -7.50 7.74 -16.51
C LEU A 159 -7.27 7.83 -18.02
N ASN A 160 -6.83 8.98 -18.52
CA ASN A 160 -6.47 9.16 -19.93
C ASN A 160 -5.34 8.20 -20.33
N LYS A 161 -4.33 8.00 -19.48
CA LYS A 161 -3.22 7.08 -19.74
C LYS A 161 -3.68 5.63 -19.85
N ILE A 162 -4.61 5.20 -18.99
CA ILE A 162 -5.21 3.86 -19.07
C ILE A 162 -6.02 3.72 -20.37
N VAL A 163 -6.86 4.70 -20.70
CA VAL A 163 -7.63 4.71 -21.97
C VAL A 163 -6.71 4.65 -23.19
N GLU A 164 -5.63 5.45 -23.19
CA GLU A 164 -4.62 5.46 -24.26
C GLU A 164 -4.01 4.07 -24.48
N LYS A 165 -3.58 3.42 -23.39
CA LYS A 165 -2.91 2.11 -23.46
C LYS A 165 -3.86 0.96 -23.78
N THR A 166 -5.07 0.99 -23.26
CA THR A 166 -6.04 -0.11 -23.42
C THR A 166 -6.97 0.06 -24.61
N LYS A 167 -7.02 1.26 -25.22
CA LYS A 167 -7.99 1.65 -26.25
C LYS A 167 -9.46 1.46 -25.84
N LYS A 168 -9.70 1.42 -24.50
CA LYS A 168 -11.01 1.22 -23.89
C LYS A 168 -11.38 2.41 -23.02
N ASN A 169 -12.63 2.89 -23.08
CA ASN A 169 -13.09 4.10 -22.38
C ASN A 169 -14.37 3.90 -21.54
N ASP A 170 -14.85 2.67 -21.42
CA ASP A 170 -16.07 2.29 -20.67
C ASP A 170 -15.76 1.47 -19.41
N TRP A 171 -14.75 1.90 -18.68
CA TRP A 171 -14.29 1.26 -17.45
C TRP A 171 -15.26 1.48 -16.28
N ASN A 172 -15.38 0.48 -15.42
CA ASN A 172 -15.83 0.71 -14.04
C ASN A 172 -14.67 1.35 -13.27
N VAL A 173 -14.97 2.32 -12.42
CA VAL A 173 -13.97 2.95 -11.54
C VAL A 173 -14.45 2.81 -10.10
N LEU A 174 -13.78 1.95 -9.34
CA LEU A 174 -14.03 1.79 -7.91
C LEU A 174 -13.10 2.75 -7.16
N TRP A 175 -13.67 3.77 -6.51
CA TRP A 175 -12.88 4.76 -5.84
C TRP A 175 -12.95 4.63 -4.31
N PHE A 176 -11.82 4.93 -3.68
CA PHE A 176 -11.54 4.74 -2.27
C PHE A 176 -11.14 6.07 -1.63
N CYS A 177 -11.62 6.34 -0.43
CA CYS A 177 -11.19 7.46 0.41
C CYS A 177 -11.61 7.22 1.85
N GLU A 178 -11.09 8.02 2.76
CA GLU A 178 -11.60 8.07 4.14
C GLU A 178 -13.03 8.64 4.14
N LYS A 179 -13.88 8.13 5.02
CA LYS A 179 -15.32 8.49 5.10
C LYS A 179 -15.54 9.99 5.27
N GLU A 180 -14.70 10.63 6.08
CA GLU A 180 -14.77 12.04 6.39
C GLU A 180 -14.50 12.94 5.16
N ASP A 181 -13.79 12.44 4.16
CA ASP A 181 -13.41 13.18 2.97
C ASP A 181 -14.38 12.95 1.79
N GLU A 182 -15.31 12.01 1.89
CA GLU A 182 -16.22 11.63 0.81
C GLU A 182 -16.99 12.81 0.23
N LYS A 183 -17.65 13.59 1.08
CA LYS A 183 -18.44 14.76 0.63
C LYS A 183 -17.59 15.73 -0.18
N ARG A 184 -16.39 16.03 0.30
CA ARG A 184 -15.43 16.90 -0.39
C ARG A 184 -15.04 16.34 -1.75
N ILE A 185 -14.71 15.05 -1.81
CA ILE A 185 -14.29 14.37 -3.05
C ILE A 185 -15.43 14.37 -4.07
N ARG A 186 -16.65 14.04 -3.65
CA ARG A 186 -17.83 14.07 -4.54
C ARG A 186 -18.04 15.43 -5.18
N LEU A 187 -17.95 16.50 -4.41
CA LEU A 187 -18.20 17.86 -4.89
C LEU A 187 -17.07 18.43 -5.73
N SER A 188 -15.82 18.10 -5.43
CA SER A 188 -14.66 18.74 -6.09
C SER A 188 -14.06 17.90 -7.20
N ARG A 189 -13.86 16.57 -6.97
CA ARG A 189 -13.15 15.70 -7.91
C ARG A 189 -14.08 14.87 -8.78
N MET A 190 -15.03 14.18 -8.14
CA MET A 190 -15.92 13.29 -8.87
C MET A 190 -16.82 14.04 -9.85
N SER A 191 -17.29 15.26 -9.51
CA SER A 191 -18.07 16.10 -10.43
C SER A 191 -17.32 16.40 -11.74
N VAL A 192 -16.00 16.63 -11.66
CA VAL A 192 -15.14 16.86 -12.83
C VAL A 192 -14.91 15.57 -13.61
N LEU A 193 -14.54 14.47 -12.90
CA LEU A 193 -14.24 13.18 -13.54
C LEU A 193 -15.47 12.60 -14.25
N HIS A 194 -16.65 12.64 -13.64
CA HIS A 194 -17.90 12.22 -14.29
C HIS A 194 -18.16 12.98 -15.59
N LYS A 195 -17.94 14.30 -15.59
CA LYS A 195 -18.15 15.14 -16.79
C LYS A 195 -17.15 14.81 -17.90
N LYS A 196 -15.87 14.52 -17.55
CA LYS A 196 -14.81 14.24 -18.52
C LYS A 196 -14.85 12.82 -19.06
N PHE A 197 -15.32 11.87 -18.26
CA PHE A 197 -15.38 10.45 -18.63
C PHE A 197 -16.83 9.90 -18.56
N PRO A 198 -17.73 10.38 -19.43
CA PRO A 198 -19.16 10.08 -19.34
C PRO A 198 -19.51 8.61 -19.59
N LYS A 199 -18.60 7.83 -20.22
CA LYS A 199 -18.78 6.39 -20.45
C LYS A 199 -18.31 5.53 -19.28
N MET A 200 -17.52 6.10 -18.34
CA MET A 200 -17.04 5.36 -17.17
C MET A 200 -18.09 5.36 -16.06
N LYS A 201 -18.17 4.25 -15.34
CA LYS A 201 -19.09 4.08 -14.21
C LYS A 201 -18.31 4.18 -12.90
N PHE A 202 -18.42 5.32 -12.22
CA PHE A 202 -17.75 5.55 -10.96
C PHE A 202 -18.60 5.08 -9.78
N LYS A 203 -18.05 4.20 -8.97
CA LYS A 203 -18.67 3.68 -7.75
C LYS A 203 -17.72 3.88 -6.57
N LYS A 204 -18.24 4.35 -5.44
CA LYS A 204 -17.47 4.36 -4.19
C LYS A 204 -17.39 2.94 -3.65
N VAL A 205 -16.27 2.61 -2.99
CA VAL A 205 -16.17 1.40 -2.19
C VAL A 205 -17.28 1.34 -1.14
N GLN A 206 -17.77 0.15 -0.85
CA GLN A 206 -18.86 -0.05 0.12
C GLN A 206 -18.45 0.43 1.52
N ASP A 207 -19.31 1.22 2.13
CA ASP A 207 -19.16 1.63 3.53
C ASP A 207 -19.21 0.40 4.47
N GLY A 208 -18.41 0.45 5.53
CA GLY A 208 -18.32 -0.63 6.51
C GLY A 208 -17.34 -1.75 6.16
N SER A 209 -16.72 -1.74 4.96
CA SER A 209 -15.59 -2.62 4.67
C SER A 209 -14.35 -2.20 5.48
N GLU A 210 -13.64 -3.19 6.02
CA GLU A 210 -12.39 -2.96 6.75
C GLU A 210 -11.29 -2.46 5.81
N ASP A 211 -10.32 -1.73 6.34
CA ASP A 211 -9.21 -1.17 5.54
C ASP A 211 -8.39 -2.23 4.80
N TRP A 212 -8.09 -3.37 5.44
CA TRP A 212 -7.41 -4.48 4.79
C TRP A 212 -8.24 -5.13 3.66
N GLU A 213 -9.57 -5.18 3.81
CA GLU A 213 -10.47 -5.63 2.75
C GLU A 213 -10.44 -4.66 1.56
N GLN A 214 -10.47 -3.34 1.83
CA GLN A 214 -10.36 -2.33 0.76
C GLN A 214 -9.04 -2.42 0.01
N MET A 215 -7.92 -2.68 0.70
CA MET A 215 -6.63 -2.91 0.06
C MET A 215 -6.67 -4.14 -0.86
N LEU A 216 -7.27 -5.23 -0.42
CA LEU A 216 -7.45 -6.42 -1.27
C LEU A 216 -8.45 -6.19 -2.40
N MET A 217 -9.52 -5.39 -2.22
CA MET A 217 -10.40 -4.99 -3.33
C MET A 217 -9.62 -4.24 -4.42
N MET A 218 -8.71 -3.32 -4.04
CA MET A 218 -7.81 -2.66 -5.02
C MET A 218 -6.98 -3.67 -5.79
N SER A 219 -6.49 -4.71 -5.12
CA SER A 219 -5.66 -5.75 -5.73
C SER A 219 -6.43 -6.71 -6.65
N CYS A 220 -7.76 -6.75 -6.53
CA CYS A 220 -8.63 -7.52 -7.40
C CYS A 220 -9.05 -6.77 -8.67
N CYS A 221 -8.86 -5.45 -8.73
CA CYS A 221 -9.20 -4.64 -9.90
C CYS A 221 -8.25 -4.92 -11.08
N THR A 222 -8.69 -4.58 -12.30
CA THR A 222 -7.88 -4.78 -13.51
C THR A 222 -6.66 -3.85 -13.53
N HIS A 223 -6.86 -2.57 -13.20
CA HIS A 223 -5.81 -1.54 -13.18
C HIS A 223 -5.88 -0.72 -11.88
N ASN A 224 -4.80 0.02 -11.58
CA ASN A 224 -4.71 0.77 -10.33
C ASN A 224 -4.22 2.21 -10.56
N ILE A 225 -4.93 3.18 -9.98
CA ILE A 225 -4.49 4.56 -9.84
C ILE A 225 -4.24 4.81 -8.36
N ILE A 226 -2.98 4.95 -7.98
CA ILE A 226 -2.60 5.12 -6.58
C ILE A 226 -2.35 6.59 -6.23
N ALA A 227 -2.58 6.95 -4.98
CA ALA A 227 -2.07 8.19 -4.40
C ALA A 227 -0.64 7.98 -3.87
N ASN A 228 -0.01 9.04 -3.36
CA ASN A 228 1.23 8.98 -2.59
C ASN A 228 0.99 8.35 -1.20
N SER A 229 0.60 7.11 -1.18
CA SER A 229 0.17 6.38 0.01
C SER A 229 0.61 4.92 -0.04
N SER A 230 1.33 4.47 0.98
CA SER A 230 1.71 3.07 1.15
C SER A 230 0.50 2.12 1.15
N PHE A 231 -0.67 2.60 1.52
CA PHE A 231 -1.91 1.82 1.48
C PHE A 231 -2.30 1.40 0.05
N SER A 232 -2.45 2.35 -0.87
CA SER A 232 -2.78 2.05 -2.28
C SER A 232 -1.60 1.48 -3.04
N TRP A 233 -0.37 1.72 -2.59
CA TRP A 233 0.82 1.05 -3.11
C TRP A 233 0.69 -0.47 -2.97
N TRP A 234 0.33 -0.95 -1.77
CA TRP A 234 0.11 -2.39 -1.54
C TRP A 234 -1.09 -2.93 -2.29
N GLY A 235 -2.18 -2.17 -2.42
CA GLY A 235 -3.31 -2.55 -3.26
C GLY A 235 -2.89 -2.83 -4.71
N ALA A 236 -2.00 -2.01 -5.28
CA ALA A 236 -1.46 -2.21 -6.62
C ALA A 236 -0.39 -3.32 -6.67
N TYR A 237 0.43 -3.46 -5.64
CA TYR A 237 1.50 -4.47 -5.60
C TYR A 237 0.93 -5.88 -5.48
N PHE A 238 -0.11 -6.08 -4.67
CA PHE A 238 -0.83 -7.36 -4.55
C PHE A 238 -1.68 -7.73 -5.78
N ASN A 239 -1.87 -6.82 -6.71
CA ASN A 239 -2.59 -7.11 -7.95
C ASN A 239 -1.76 -8.06 -8.82
N SER A 240 -2.24 -9.29 -8.98
CA SER A 240 -1.58 -10.37 -9.75
C SER A 240 -1.89 -10.35 -11.25
N ASN A 241 -2.71 -9.41 -11.74
CA ASN A 241 -2.97 -9.27 -13.17
C ASN A 241 -1.67 -8.87 -13.90
N LYS A 242 -1.19 -9.72 -14.81
CA LYS A 242 0.03 -9.47 -15.58
C LYS A 242 -0.08 -8.27 -16.52
N GLU A 243 -1.30 -7.97 -16.99
CA GLU A 243 -1.60 -6.84 -17.88
C GLU A 243 -2.01 -5.58 -17.10
N LYS A 244 -1.80 -5.55 -15.78
CA LYS A 244 -2.16 -4.38 -14.99
C LYS A 244 -1.39 -3.15 -15.41
N ILE A 245 -2.10 -2.03 -15.48
CA ILE A 245 -1.51 -0.71 -15.57
C ILE A 245 -1.61 -0.07 -14.19
N VAL A 246 -0.48 0.36 -13.65
CA VAL A 246 -0.45 1.10 -12.40
C VAL A 246 0.04 2.51 -12.67
N CYS A 247 -0.80 3.51 -12.37
CA CYS A 247 -0.40 4.92 -12.42
C CYS A 247 -0.06 5.40 -11.01
N ARG A 248 1.11 6.04 -10.86
CA ARG A 248 1.61 6.61 -9.62
C ARG A 248 1.97 8.08 -9.76
N PRO A 249 1.90 8.88 -8.68
CA PRO A 249 2.33 10.27 -8.77
C PRO A 249 3.86 10.37 -8.90
N GLU A 250 4.31 11.37 -9.65
CA GLU A 250 5.72 11.75 -9.76
C GLU A 250 6.24 12.18 -8.37
N LYS A 251 5.51 13.07 -7.70
CA LYS A 251 5.86 13.59 -6.38
C LYS A 251 5.21 12.75 -5.29
N TRP A 252 6.05 11.97 -4.58
CA TRP A 252 5.58 11.20 -3.43
C TRP A 252 5.55 12.02 -2.14
N PHE A 253 6.56 12.86 -1.96
CA PHE A 253 6.73 13.71 -0.80
C PHE A 253 6.58 15.20 -1.16
N GLY A 254 6.28 16.00 -0.15
CA GLY A 254 6.25 17.46 -0.21
C GLY A 254 7.62 18.10 0.03
N PRO A 255 7.67 19.45 0.02
CA PRO A 255 8.94 20.19 0.13
C PRO A 255 9.79 19.86 1.35
N ALA A 256 9.15 19.54 2.49
CA ALA A 256 9.87 19.19 3.72
C ALA A 256 10.61 17.83 3.67
N MET A 257 10.38 17.03 2.62
CA MET A 257 11.00 15.72 2.41
C MET A 257 11.51 15.57 0.97
N VAL A 258 11.86 16.67 0.31
CA VAL A 258 12.29 16.67 -1.09
C VAL A 258 13.58 15.86 -1.31
N ASP A 259 14.43 15.77 -0.29
CA ASP A 259 15.71 15.03 -0.34
C ASP A 259 15.53 13.51 -0.25
N ASN A 260 14.31 13.01 0.06
CA ASN A 260 14.06 11.59 0.09
C ASN A 260 14.13 10.99 -1.31
N ASN A 261 15.04 10.05 -1.48
CA ASN A 261 15.20 9.32 -2.74
C ASN A 261 14.10 8.27 -2.88
N ILE A 262 13.17 8.48 -3.82
CA ILE A 262 12.03 7.59 -4.09
C ILE A 262 12.26 6.61 -5.26
N GLN A 263 13.47 6.55 -5.80
CA GLN A 263 13.77 5.75 -7.01
C GLN A 263 13.48 4.26 -6.80
N ASP A 264 13.66 3.74 -5.58
CA ASP A 264 13.43 2.33 -5.22
C ASP A 264 12.07 2.08 -4.56
N LEU A 265 11.21 3.10 -4.47
CA LEU A 265 9.92 2.99 -3.81
C LEU A 265 8.93 2.14 -4.60
N CYS A 266 8.86 2.35 -5.90
CA CYS A 266 7.88 1.69 -6.78
C CYS A 266 8.59 0.85 -7.85
N PRO A 267 7.98 -0.27 -8.27
CA PRO A 267 8.43 -1.02 -9.45
C PRO A 267 8.58 -0.13 -10.68
N GLU A 268 9.60 -0.41 -11.49
CA GLU A 268 9.97 0.43 -12.65
C GLU A 268 8.89 0.47 -13.73
N GLU A 269 8.11 -0.61 -13.85
CA GLU A 269 6.99 -0.71 -14.79
C GLU A 269 5.78 0.17 -14.43
N TRP A 270 5.73 0.74 -13.22
CA TRP A 270 4.64 1.62 -12.82
C TRP A 270 4.77 2.99 -13.48
N ILE A 271 3.69 3.43 -14.12
CA ILE A 271 3.67 4.67 -14.92
C ILE A 271 3.67 5.89 -14.00
N VAL A 272 4.63 6.75 -14.17
CA VAL A 272 4.73 8.05 -13.51
C VAL A 272 3.82 9.06 -14.22
N ILE A 273 2.99 9.79 -13.47
CA ILE A 273 2.07 10.83 -13.98
C ILE A 273 2.31 12.15 -13.25
#